data_a525ef7f838668dbb9293a9c2027790b
#
_entry.id   a525ef7f838668dbb9293a9c2027790b
#
_cell.length_a   1.000
_cell.length_b   1.000
_cell.length_c   1.000
_cell.angle_alpha   90.00
_cell.angle_beta   90.00
_cell.angle_gamma   90.00
#
_symmetry.space_group_name_H-M   'P 1'
#
loop_
_entity.id
_entity.type
_entity.pdbx_description
1 polymer ?
#
loop_
_entity_poly.entity_id
_entity_poly.type
_entity_poly.pdbx_seq_one_letter_code
_entity_poly.pdbx_strand_id
1 'polypeptide(L)'
;MKKHTYITAGAFMLLASFLGTACTDGNDWNTDKSYDRLFSVTSANLSISAKSTSAEITWNAIPEAEYYIMEYSTDSLYDDIEMGGTSHSVVLGEDKSIVESPYTITGLQGETKYFFRMKSMSDHKKESRWTYMDDYAFETPGEQIFNSVATADLTENTIRLTWLAEAEVTHVDIYASEEAFEAGEAVLQTYEITADDLAVAACTISGLEAQTEYWFVIYNGETKRGEIGASTTAPMPDADLKISLEEGITLIDQVLIDDLAAQAQAAAGGASDYSLTLGIPGGATIDVHGVDEETGEAAGLAIPEGLSVTFFALPGERPTLNLPKSLEIGGTHGYIRFDGLTIVDGGCQYFINEGNGATIGDFTLTNCMIDNMSRSIVRLQASDAVTFNDITIDNCVVTNIGSGGYAVFRVDNAAYTIGAINVTNSTFSNVGHNFIQAGKCALAEVNISGVTFYNAPNNASRYLVDANGNNTNVNVENTLFGLTPGRGIRTDGTITVTNSFKTTDGVFSSNDFDVDVTSPEAASAEVFTDPENGDFTLLIDDLNGIGDPRWYTE
;
A
#
# COMPACT_ATOMS: atom_id res chain seq x y z
N MET A 1 18.53 -17.76 -14.97
CA MET A 1 19.91 -17.33 -14.70
C MET A 1 20.67 -17.10 -16.01
N LYS A 2 20.81 -15.89 -16.47
CA LYS A 2 21.74 -15.51 -17.54
C LYS A 2 22.62 -14.36 -17.05
N LYS A 3 23.87 -14.70 -16.77
CA LYS A 3 24.91 -13.74 -16.40
C LYS A 3 25.34 -12.97 -17.65
N HIS A 4 25.27 -11.67 -17.65
CA HIS A 4 25.95 -10.82 -18.61
C HIS A 4 27.33 -10.44 -18.08
N THR A 5 28.34 -10.94 -18.78
CA THR A 5 29.76 -10.65 -18.55
C THR A 5 30.13 -9.38 -19.34
N TYR A 6 30.59 -8.35 -18.67
CA TYR A 6 31.18 -7.18 -19.32
C TYR A 6 32.64 -7.45 -19.63
N ILE A 7 32.99 -7.36 -20.92
CA ILE A 7 34.36 -7.42 -21.42
C ILE A 7 34.92 -6.00 -21.48
N THR A 8 35.89 -5.71 -20.65
CA THR A 8 36.73 -4.50 -20.76
C THR A 8 37.81 -4.72 -21.81
N ALA A 9 37.75 -3.99 -22.92
CA ALA A 9 38.80 -3.96 -23.91
C ALA A 9 39.78 -2.82 -23.57
N GLY A 10 40.96 -3.17 -23.10
CA GLY A 10 42.09 -2.25 -22.96
C GLY A 10 42.77 -2.01 -24.31
N ALA A 11 42.88 -0.76 -24.72
CA ALA A 11 43.64 -0.37 -25.89
C ALA A 11 45.10 -0.15 -25.52
N PHE A 12 45.99 -0.97 -26.09
CA PHE A 12 47.45 -0.74 -26.09
C PHE A 12 47.80 0.28 -27.16
N MET A 13 48.40 1.43 -26.80
CA MET A 13 49.00 2.35 -27.73
C MET A 13 50.43 1.90 -28.07
N LEU A 14 50.67 1.58 -29.35
CA LEU A 14 52.01 1.40 -29.89
C LEU A 14 52.58 2.77 -30.30
N LEU A 15 53.66 3.16 -29.67
CA LEU A 15 54.48 4.33 -30.08
C LEU A 15 55.35 3.94 -31.27
N ALA A 16 55.09 4.54 -32.42
CA ALA A 16 56.01 4.50 -33.55
C ALA A 16 56.68 5.87 -33.68
N SER A 17 57.96 5.92 -33.35
CA SER A 17 58.83 7.10 -33.55
C SER A 17 59.21 7.21 -35.00
N PHE A 18 58.74 8.27 -35.67
CA PHE A 18 59.33 8.72 -36.93
C PHE A 18 60.19 10.00 -36.69
N LEU A 19 61.47 9.88 -36.83
CA LEU A 19 62.36 11.01 -36.91
C LEU A 19 62.31 11.58 -38.36
N GLY A 20 61.55 12.66 -38.50
CA GLY A 20 61.61 13.50 -39.71
C GLY A 20 62.22 14.81 -39.34
N THR A 21 63.34 15.13 -39.98
CA THR A 21 63.99 16.43 -39.91
C THR A 21 63.11 17.51 -40.49
N ALA A 22 62.54 18.33 -39.58
CA ALA A 22 61.79 19.51 -39.99
C ALA A 22 62.72 20.71 -40.21
N CYS A 23 62.47 21.36 -41.30
CA CYS A 23 63.06 22.68 -41.60
C CYS A 23 62.62 23.66 -40.50
N THR A 24 63.60 24.36 -39.96
CA THR A 24 63.41 25.51 -39.09
C THR A 24 63.01 26.71 -39.93
N ASP A 25 61.69 26.87 -40.19
CA ASP A 25 61.18 28.21 -40.49
C ASP A 25 60.14 28.47 -39.33
N GLY A 26 60.45 29.54 -38.62
CA GLY A 26 59.66 29.96 -37.46
C GLY A 26 58.29 30.38 -37.88
N ASN A 27 57.35 29.40 -37.79
CA ASN A 27 55.97 29.75 -37.65
C ASN A 27 55.76 30.15 -36.19
N ASP A 28 55.93 31.41 -35.95
CA ASP A 28 55.55 32.06 -34.72
C ASP A 28 53.98 32.03 -34.64
N TRP A 29 53.45 30.96 -34.07
CA TRP A 29 52.03 30.85 -33.78
C TRP A 29 51.65 31.71 -32.56
N ASN A 30 52.22 32.95 -32.55
CA ASN A 30 51.70 33.97 -31.68
C ASN A 30 50.28 34.25 -32.16
N THR A 31 49.30 33.94 -31.30
CA THR A 31 47.91 34.40 -31.46
C THR A 31 47.98 35.88 -31.86
N ASP A 32 47.39 36.22 -32.98
CA ASP A 32 47.30 37.59 -33.45
C ASP A 32 46.58 38.43 -32.39
N LYS A 33 47.41 39.14 -31.58
CA LYS A 33 46.92 40.01 -30.51
C LYS A 33 46.29 41.31 -31.02
N SER A 34 46.26 41.49 -32.35
CA SER A 34 45.62 42.66 -32.97
C SER A 34 44.07 42.54 -33.04
N TYR A 35 43.50 41.40 -32.66
CA TYR A 35 42.06 41.27 -32.61
C TYR A 35 41.51 42.16 -31.49
N ASP A 36 40.78 43.18 -31.87
CA ASP A 36 40.24 44.22 -31.02
C ASP A 36 38.96 43.74 -30.26
N ARG A 37 38.50 42.52 -30.51
CA ARG A 37 37.26 41.95 -29.93
C ARG A 37 37.56 40.63 -29.21
N LEU A 38 36.91 40.41 -28.07
CA LEU A 38 36.92 39.14 -27.33
C LEU A 38 36.28 38.02 -28.13
N PHE A 39 36.77 36.80 -27.93
CA PHE A 39 36.08 35.60 -28.40
C PHE A 39 34.79 35.40 -27.61
N SER A 40 33.75 34.86 -28.26
CA SER A 40 32.55 34.40 -27.61
C SER A 40 32.77 33.05 -26.91
N VAL A 41 32.07 32.76 -25.84
CA VAL A 41 31.85 31.39 -25.37
C VAL A 41 31.24 30.60 -26.52
N THR A 42 31.68 29.38 -26.76
CA THR A 42 31.07 28.54 -27.82
C THR A 42 29.85 27.81 -27.26
N SER A 43 28.80 27.64 -28.07
CA SER A 43 27.61 26.92 -27.65
C SER A 43 27.93 25.50 -27.15
N ALA A 44 28.90 24.82 -27.74
CA ALA A 44 29.38 23.52 -27.29
C ALA A 44 30.01 23.50 -25.89
N ASN A 45 30.43 24.65 -25.38
CA ASN A 45 31.02 24.83 -24.05
C ASN A 45 30.11 25.61 -23.08
N LEU A 46 28.86 25.81 -23.46
CA LEU A 46 27.85 26.44 -22.66
C LEU A 46 26.80 25.38 -22.29
N SER A 47 26.60 25.13 -21.01
CA SER A 47 25.55 24.26 -20.52
C SER A 47 24.72 24.93 -19.43
N ILE A 48 23.43 24.64 -19.41
CA ILE A 48 22.48 25.11 -18.40
C ILE A 48 21.83 23.91 -17.74
N SER A 49 21.97 23.83 -16.43
CA SER A 49 21.27 22.85 -15.59
C SER A 49 20.13 23.56 -14.86
N ALA A 50 18.93 23.47 -15.42
CA ALA A 50 17.75 24.10 -14.84
C ALA A 50 17.18 23.27 -13.68
N LYS A 51 16.78 23.97 -12.61
CA LYS A 51 15.96 23.50 -11.50
C LYS A 51 14.68 24.33 -11.49
N SER A 52 13.71 23.97 -10.66
CA SER A 52 12.39 24.64 -10.65
C SER A 52 12.47 26.16 -10.50
N THR A 53 13.36 26.66 -9.64
CA THR A 53 13.46 28.11 -9.35
C THR A 53 14.85 28.69 -9.59
N SER A 54 15.75 27.92 -10.19
CA SER A 54 17.13 28.34 -10.46
C SER A 54 17.71 27.62 -11.68
N ALA A 55 18.79 28.18 -12.24
CA ALA A 55 19.55 27.54 -13.30
C ALA A 55 21.04 27.75 -13.08
N GLU A 56 21.83 26.69 -13.13
CA GLU A 56 23.28 26.73 -13.08
C GLU A 56 23.82 26.81 -14.49
N ILE A 57 24.56 27.90 -14.78
CA ILE A 57 25.17 28.18 -16.07
C ILE A 57 26.64 27.83 -15.99
N THR A 58 27.12 26.93 -16.85
CA THR A 58 28.51 26.50 -16.90
C THR A 58 29.10 26.81 -18.27
N TRP A 59 30.28 27.40 -18.29
CA TRP A 59 31.02 27.71 -19.52
C TRP A 59 32.53 27.59 -19.32
N ASN A 60 33.28 27.51 -20.43
CA ASN A 60 34.72 27.61 -20.37
C ASN A 60 35.16 29.07 -20.41
N ALA A 61 36.07 29.45 -19.52
CA ALA A 61 36.59 30.80 -19.44
C ALA A 61 37.24 31.23 -20.77
N ILE A 62 36.96 32.46 -21.20
CA ILE A 62 37.52 33.05 -22.41
C ILE A 62 38.80 33.81 -22.04
N PRO A 63 39.92 33.57 -22.72
CA PRO A 63 41.14 34.32 -22.50
C PRO A 63 40.92 35.82 -22.65
N GLU A 64 41.44 36.61 -21.72
CA GLU A 64 41.36 38.07 -21.67
C GLU A 64 39.94 38.64 -21.39
N ALA A 65 38.93 37.77 -21.15
CA ALA A 65 37.65 38.22 -20.57
C ALA A 65 37.83 38.50 -19.07
N GLU A 66 37.32 39.62 -18.62
CA GLU A 66 37.40 40.08 -17.23
C GLU A 66 36.10 39.78 -16.50
N TYR A 67 34.97 39.77 -17.21
CA TYR A 67 33.66 39.44 -16.71
C TYR A 67 32.72 39.00 -17.85
N TYR A 68 31.52 38.57 -17.50
CA TYR A 68 30.50 38.14 -18.45
C TYR A 68 29.18 38.87 -18.18
N ILE A 69 28.42 39.13 -19.24
CA ILE A 69 27.04 39.58 -19.16
C ILE A 69 26.17 38.41 -19.61
N MET A 70 25.13 38.13 -18.81
CA MET A 70 24.08 37.16 -19.10
C MET A 70 22.74 37.89 -19.19
N GLU A 71 21.92 37.46 -20.12
CA GLU A 71 20.57 37.96 -20.26
C GLU A 71 19.62 36.79 -20.46
N TYR A 72 18.52 36.77 -19.71
CA TYR A 72 17.46 35.83 -19.88
C TYR A 72 16.09 36.52 -19.91
N SER A 73 15.12 35.92 -20.58
CA SER A 73 13.78 36.47 -20.73
C SER A 73 12.79 35.36 -21.06
N THR A 74 11.51 35.54 -20.71
CA THR A 74 10.43 34.74 -21.26
C THR A 74 10.06 35.13 -22.70
N ASP A 75 10.48 36.33 -23.13
CA ASP A 75 10.39 36.76 -24.53
C ASP A 75 11.62 36.30 -25.31
N SER A 76 11.46 36.09 -26.60
CA SER A 76 12.57 35.68 -27.49
C SER A 76 13.73 36.69 -27.51
N LEU A 77 14.96 36.20 -27.36
CA LEU A 77 16.20 36.99 -27.40
C LEU A 77 17.01 36.60 -28.65
N TYR A 78 16.93 37.42 -29.71
CA TYR A 78 17.71 37.23 -30.94
C TYR A 78 18.70 38.39 -31.12
N ASP A 79 19.56 38.30 -32.14
CA ASP A 79 20.62 39.27 -32.40
C ASP A 79 20.13 40.71 -32.67
N ASP A 80 18.90 40.86 -33.16
CA ASP A 80 18.26 42.14 -33.46
C ASP A 80 17.61 42.80 -32.23
N ILE A 81 17.58 42.11 -31.11
CA ILE A 81 17.04 42.63 -29.85
C ILE A 81 18.19 43.28 -29.06
N GLU A 82 18.06 44.56 -28.72
CA GLU A 82 19.00 45.25 -27.84
C GLU A 82 19.01 44.59 -26.43
N MET A 83 20.14 44.72 -25.73
CA MET A 83 20.26 44.24 -24.35
C MET A 83 19.23 44.94 -23.44
N GLY A 84 18.46 44.17 -22.69
CA GLY A 84 17.34 44.68 -21.88
C GLY A 84 16.15 45.16 -22.72
N GLY A 85 16.06 44.81 -23.99
CA GLY A 85 15.09 45.35 -24.95
C GLY A 85 13.70 44.68 -24.92
N THR A 86 13.50 43.63 -24.16
CA THR A 86 12.16 43.02 -23.96
C THR A 86 11.59 43.39 -22.60
N SER A 87 10.27 43.29 -22.47
CA SER A 87 9.57 43.64 -21.21
C SER A 87 9.91 42.70 -20.03
N HIS A 88 10.38 41.48 -20.34
CA HIS A 88 10.71 40.45 -19.36
C HIS A 88 12.20 40.13 -19.30
N SER A 89 13.06 40.95 -19.93
CA SER A 89 14.51 40.79 -19.89
C SER A 89 15.07 41.09 -18.51
N VAL A 90 15.91 40.17 -18.03
CA VAL A 90 16.77 40.38 -16.87
C VAL A 90 18.23 40.29 -17.34
N VAL A 91 18.99 41.37 -17.09
CA VAL A 91 20.41 41.47 -17.43
C VAL A 91 21.22 41.32 -16.14
N LEU A 92 22.21 40.44 -16.16
CA LEU A 92 23.12 40.15 -15.06
C LEU A 92 24.55 40.43 -15.46
N GLY A 93 25.40 40.82 -14.50
CA GLY A 93 26.84 41.04 -14.69
C GLY A 93 27.23 42.43 -15.19
N GLU A 94 26.30 43.42 -15.31
CA GLU A 94 26.63 44.81 -15.62
C GLU A 94 27.50 45.44 -14.52
N ASP A 95 27.37 44.97 -13.28
CA ASP A 95 28.19 45.35 -12.13
C ASP A 95 29.56 44.65 -12.10
N LYS A 96 29.89 43.89 -13.14
CA LYS A 96 31.09 43.07 -13.28
C LYS A 96 31.22 41.94 -12.25
N SER A 97 30.13 41.51 -11.66
CA SER A 97 30.12 40.46 -10.62
C SER A 97 30.33 39.05 -11.18
N ILE A 98 30.03 38.80 -12.46
CA ILE A 98 30.12 37.47 -13.06
C ILE A 98 31.53 37.29 -13.69
N VAL A 99 32.46 36.74 -12.91
CA VAL A 99 33.86 36.59 -13.32
C VAL A 99 34.29 35.14 -13.56
N GLU A 100 33.55 34.18 -13.01
CA GLU A 100 33.90 32.74 -13.06
C GLU A 100 32.67 31.87 -13.30
N SER A 101 32.91 30.67 -13.85
CA SER A 101 31.95 29.60 -14.06
C SER A 101 32.11 28.54 -12.95
N PRO A 102 31.04 27.91 -12.45
CA PRO A 102 29.63 28.13 -12.82
C PRO A 102 29.02 29.38 -12.15
N TYR A 103 27.92 29.87 -12.71
CA TYR A 103 27.10 30.93 -12.12
C TYR A 103 25.64 30.45 -11.97
N THR A 104 25.01 30.71 -10.84
CA THR A 104 23.63 30.30 -10.58
C THR A 104 22.66 31.49 -10.65
N ILE A 105 21.73 31.41 -11.58
CA ILE A 105 20.57 32.32 -11.65
C ILE A 105 19.53 31.78 -10.66
N THR A 106 18.93 32.64 -9.84
CA THR A 106 17.88 32.30 -8.87
C THR A 106 16.63 33.13 -9.10
N GLY A 107 15.50 32.74 -8.51
CA GLY A 107 14.22 33.44 -8.62
C GLY A 107 13.52 33.22 -9.96
N LEU A 108 13.82 32.12 -10.64
CA LEU A 108 13.10 31.69 -11.83
C LEU A 108 11.73 31.11 -11.43
N GLN A 109 10.77 31.17 -12.33
CA GLN A 109 9.48 30.48 -12.18
C GLN A 109 9.60 29.04 -12.71
N GLY A 110 8.93 28.11 -12.06
CA GLY A 110 8.81 26.73 -12.54
C GLY A 110 7.98 26.63 -13.82
N GLU A 111 8.12 25.52 -14.54
CA GLU A 111 7.41 25.24 -15.81
C GLU A 111 7.46 26.38 -16.82
N THR A 112 8.58 27.10 -16.82
CA THR A 112 8.72 28.32 -17.61
C THR A 112 9.87 28.19 -18.59
N LYS A 113 9.62 28.53 -19.84
CA LYS A 113 10.61 28.61 -20.89
C LYS A 113 11.32 29.97 -20.84
N TYR A 114 12.66 29.94 -20.69
CA TYR A 114 13.52 31.11 -20.70
C TYR A 114 14.45 31.09 -21.89
N PHE A 115 14.45 32.14 -22.70
CA PHE A 115 15.50 32.42 -23.68
C PHE A 115 16.72 32.93 -22.92
N PHE A 116 17.90 32.52 -23.37
CA PHE A 116 19.18 32.86 -22.72
C PHE A 116 20.25 33.21 -23.73
N ARG A 117 21.02 34.25 -23.41
CA ARG A 117 22.25 34.61 -24.15
C ARG A 117 23.30 35.15 -23.20
N MET A 118 24.58 34.99 -23.59
CA MET A 118 25.69 35.55 -22.83
C MET A 118 26.76 36.12 -23.73
N LYS A 119 27.58 37.05 -23.23
CA LYS A 119 28.77 37.59 -23.90
C LYS A 119 29.91 37.81 -22.92
N SER A 120 31.14 37.77 -23.47
CA SER A 120 32.40 38.05 -22.76
C SER A 120 32.71 39.53 -22.82
N MET A 121 33.19 40.10 -21.71
CA MET A 121 33.45 41.54 -21.52
C MET A 121 34.87 41.79 -21.02
N SER A 122 35.45 42.96 -21.42
CA SER A 122 36.72 43.46 -20.92
C SER A 122 36.72 44.99 -21.00
N ASP A 123 37.43 45.64 -20.10
CA ASP A 123 37.64 47.10 -20.15
C ASP A 123 38.67 47.51 -21.24
N HIS A 124 39.41 46.53 -21.78
CA HIS A 124 40.52 46.75 -22.68
C HIS A 124 40.29 46.30 -24.13
N LYS A 125 39.19 45.51 -24.35
CA LYS A 125 38.81 44.99 -25.65
C LYS A 125 37.34 45.16 -25.90
N LYS A 126 36.93 45.18 -27.18
CA LYS A 126 35.50 45.15 -27.51
C LYS A 126 34.90 43.85 -27.04
N GLU A 127 33.66 43.94 -26.58
CA GLU A 127 32.83 42.81 -26.17
C GLU A 127 32.73 41.72 -27.26
N SER A 128 32.53 40.47 -26.86
CA SER A 128 32.23 39.39 -27.81
C SER A 128 30.88 39.58 -28.51
N ARG A 129 30.60 38.74 -29.48
CA ARG A 129 29.20 38.53 -29.92
C ARG A 129 28.43 37.76 -28.85
N TRP A 130 27.10 37.84 -28.93
CA TRP A 130 26.25 36.99 -28.12
C TRP A 130 26.46 35.52 -28.44
N THR A 131 26.42 34.68 -27.44
CA THR A 131 26.36 33.23 -27.52
C THR A 131 24.99 32.77 -27.02
N TYR A 132 24.42 31.87 -27.74
CA TYR A 132 23.13 31.25 -27.42
C TYR A 132 23.35 29.78 -27.11
N MET A 133 22.43 29.18 -26.34
CA MET A 133 22.31 27.73 -26.27
C MET A 133 21.82 27.14 -27.60
N ASP A 134 21.97 25.85 -27.79
CA ASP A 134 21.19 25.10 -28.75
C ASP A 134 19.69 25.35 -28.42
N ASP A 135 18.86 25.56 -29.45
CA ASP A 135 17.46 25.97 -29.34
C ASP A 135 17.16 27.32 -28.66
N TYR A 136 18.17 28.13 -28.35
CA TYR A 136 18.08 29.49 -27.78
C TYR A 136 17.39 29.60 -26.40
N ALA A 137 16.94 28.50 -25.80
CA ALA A 137 16.16 28.52 -24.58
C ALA A 137 16.44 27.31 -23.67
N PHE A 138 16.10 27.44 -22.40
CA PHE A 138 15.98 26.34 -21.46
C PHE A 138 14.60 26.42 -20.80
N GLU A 139 14.15 25.32 -20.21
CA GLU A 139 12.89 25.24 -19.49
C GLU A 139 13.14 24.80 -18.06
N THR A 140 12.52 25.46 -17.11
CA THR A 140 12.57 25.07 -15.70
C THR A 140 11.54 23.96 -15.46
N PRO A 141 11.93 22.87 -14.77
CA PRO A 141 10.93 21.86 -14.34
C PRO A 141 9.92 22.46 -13.37
N GLY A 142 8.78 21.82 -13.23
CA GLY A 142 7.76 22.15 -12.24
C GLY A 142 8.32 22.10 -10.81
N GLU A 143 7.82 22.97 -9.95
CA GLU A 143 8.16 22.91 -8.54
C GLU A 143 7.32 21.81 -7.87
N GLN A 144 7.92 21.08 -6.93
CA GLN A 144 7.24 20.06 -6.15
C GLN A 144 7.64 20.18 -4.69
N ILE A 145 6.79 20.83 -3.90
CA ILE A 145 7.03 21.04 -2.49
C ILE A 145 6.25 20.09 -1.58
N PHE A 146 5.20 19.41 -2.09
CA PHE A 146 4.51 18.39 -1.29
C PHE A 146 5.45 17.24 -0.92
N ASN A 147 5.33 16.77 0.31
CA ASN A 147 5.83 15.47 0.70
C ASN A 147 4.83 14.39 0.23
N SER A 148 5.30 13.14 0.13
CA SER A 148 4.40 12.00 -0.11
C SER A 148 3.35 11.90 1.00
N VAL A 149 2.10 11.63 0.65
CA VAL A 149 1.02 11.42 1.63
C VAL A 149 1.24 10.06 2.30
N ALA A 150 1.38 10.07 3.62
CA ALA A 150 1.47 8.85 4.39
C ALA A 150 0.08 8.20 4.55
N THR A 151 0.02 6.88 4.67
CA THR A 151 -1.26 6.19 4.82
C THR A 151 -2.00 6.58 6.10
N ALA A 152 -1.26 6.92 7.16
CA ALA A 152 -1.84 7.45 8.41
C ALA A 152 -2.51 8.84 8.25
N ASP A 153 -2.19 9.57 7.18
CA ASP A 153 -2.76 10.87 6.86
C ASP A 153 -4.09 10.76 6.05
N LEU A 154 -4.54 9.54 5.77
CA LEU A 154 -5.74 9.25 4.98
C LEU A 154 -6.87 8.74 5.88
N THR A 155 -8.08 9.30 5.70
CA THR A 155 -9.31 8.77 6.31
C THR A 155 -10.41 8.60 5.26
N GLU A 156 -11.59 8.17 5.69
CA GLU A 156 -12.75 8.04 4.80
C GLU A 156 -13.21 9.37 4.18
N ASN A 157 -12.90 10.51 4.79
CA ASN A 157 -13.39 11.82 4.36
C ASN A 157 -12.41 12.97 4.55
N THR A 158 -11.16 12.67 4.94
CA THR A 158 -10.09 13.67 5.08
C THR A 158 -8.77 13.17 4.51
N ILE A 159 -7.95 14.10 4.03
CA ILE A 159 -6.57 13.86 3.62
C ILE A 159 -5.70 14.95 4.26
N ARG A 160 -4.67 14.54 4.99
CA ARG A 160 -3.67 15.46 5.53
C ARG A 160 -2.51 15.59 4.55
N LEU A 161 -2.26 16.80 4.11
CA LEU A 161 -1.17 17.14 3.20
C LEU A 161 -0.05 17.82 3.98
N THR A 162 1.19 17.49 3.65
CA THR A 162 2.39 18.13 4.21
C THR A 162 3.30 18.62 3.08
N TRP A 163 4.07 19.68 3.35
CA TRP A 163 4.99 20.26 2.38
C TRP A 163 6.32 20.66 3.00
N LEU A 164 7.26 21.13 2.19
CA LEU A 164 8.55 21.60 2.65
C LEU A 164 8.40 22.74 3.65
N ALA A 165 9.00 22.61 4.83
CA ALA A 165 8.97 23.64 5.86
C ALA A 165 9.51 24.99 5.32
N GLU A 166 8.96 26.09 5.84
CA GLU A 166 9.30 27.46 5.45
C GLU A 166 8.92 27.84 4.00
N ALA A 167 8.27 26.95 3.23
CA ALA A 167 7.75 27.31 1.91
C ALA A 167 6.61 28.31 2.05
N GLU A 168 6.67 29.40 1.27
CA GLU A 168 5.56 30.35 1.18
C GLU A 168 4.44 29.77 0.33
N VAL A 169 3.27 29.57 0.91
CA VAL A 169 2.07 29.02 0.27
C VAL A 169 0.82 29.75 0.76
N THR A 170 -0.21 29.80 -0.06
CA THR A 170 -1.45 30.52 0.23
C THR A 170 -2.68 29.62 0.28
N HIS A 171 -2.80 28.67 -0.63
CA HIS A 171 -3.96 27.79 -0.72
C HIS A 171 -3.64 26.46 -1.43
N VAL A 172 -4.54 25.52 -1.27
CA VAL A 172 -4.57 24.24 -2.02
C VAL A 172 -5.89 24.16 -2.78
N ASP A 173 -5.81 23.96 -4.09
CA ASP A 173 -6.96 23.64 -4.92
C ASP A 173 -7.09 22.13 -5.06
N ILE A 174 -8.33 21.64 -5.00
CA ILE A 174 -8.69 20.23 -5.05
C ILE A 174 -9.48 19.96 -6.34
N TYR A 175 -9.03 18.99 -7.12
CA TYR A 175 -9.65 18.54 -8.36
C TYR A 175 -10.11 17.08 -8.26
N ALA A 176 -10.99 16.66 -9.16
CA ALA A 176 -11.51 15.30 -9.20
C ALA A 176 -10.44 14.26 -9.60
N SER A 177 -9.46 14.65 -10.42
CA SER A 177 -8.34 13.83 -10.86
C SER A 177 -7.25 14.69 -11.50
N GLU A 178 -6.10 14.09 -11.82
CA GLU A 178 -5.02 14.72 -12.60
C GLU A 178 -5.55 15.17 -13.99
N GLU A 179 -6.30 14.30 -14.67
CA GLU A 179 -6.87 14.61 -15.99
C GLU A 179 -7.84 15.80 -15.94
N ALA A 180 -8.62 15.93 -14.85
CA ALA A 180 -9.50 17.07 -14.65
C ALA A 180 -8.72 18.38 -14.49
N PHE A 181 -7.61 18.33 -13.75
CA PHE A 181 -6.69 19.46 -13.62
C PHE A 181 -6.05 19.83 -14.95
N GLU A 182 -5.48 18.86 -15.68
CA GLU A 182 -4.84 19.08 -16.99
C GLU A 182 -5.83 19.61 -18.06
N ALA A 183 -7.09 19.16 -17.99
CA ALA A 183 -8.16 19.65 -18.87
C ALA A 183 -8.67 21.05 -18.52
N GLY A 184 -8.22 21.62 -17.40
CA GLY A 184 -8.67 22.92 -16.90
C GLY A 184 -10.13 22.89 -16.41
N GLU A 185 -10.57 21.77 -15.86
CA GLU A 185 -11.90 21.66 -15.24
C GLU A 185 -12.02 22.52 -13.96
N ALA A 186 -13.25 22.68 -13.50
CA ALA A 186 -13.50 23.49 -12.32
C ALA A 186 -12.91 22.85 -11.04
N VAL A 187 -12.31 23.68 -10.20
CA VAL A 187 -11.89 23.33 -8.84
C VAL A 187 -13.11 22.86 -8.04
N LEU A 188 -13.01 21.69 -7.40
CA LEU A 188 -14.06 21.16 -6.52
C LEU A 188 -14.12 21.96 -5.21
N GLN A 189 -12.96 22.25 -4.64
CA GLN A 189 -12.80 22.95 -3.37
C GLN A 189 -11.46 23.68 -3.36
N THR A 190 -11.41 24.86 -2.74
CA THR A 190 -10.17 25.55 -2.40
C THR A 190 -10.03 25.59 -0.88
N TYR A 191 -8.87 25.17 -0.38
CA TYR A 191 -8.52 25.27 1.04
C TYR A 191 -7.54 26.42 1.24
N GLU A 192 -7.95 27.44 1.99
CA GLU A 192 -7.08 28.56 2.36
C GLU A 192 -6.15 28.17 3.51
N ILE A 193 -4.84 28.24 3.27
CA ILE A 193 -3.81 27.88 4.26
C ILE A 193 -3.78 28.91 5.38
N THR A 194 -3.92 28.44 6.62
CA THR A 194 -3.93 29.28 7.82
C THR A 194 -2.52 29.50 8.38
N ALA A 195 -2.39 30.44 9.33
CA ALA A 195 -1.12 30.66 10.03
C ALA A 195 -0.68 29.43 10.86
N ASP A 196 -1.63 28.66 11.38
CA ASP A 196 -1.35 27.43 12.13
C ASP A 196 -0.85 26.32 11.18
N ASP A 197 -1.42 26.20 9.98
CA ASP A 197 -0.95 25.27 8.95
C ASP A 197 0.49 25.59 8.52
N LEU A 198 0.80 26.89 8.32
CA LEU A 198 2.15 27.33 7.99
C LEU A 198 3.16 26.98 9.08
N ALA A 199 2.76 27.08 10.35
CA ALA A 199 3.64 26.79 11.48
C ALA A 199 4.08 25.31 11.54
N VAL A 200 3.23 24.41 11.05
CA VAL A 200 3.50 22.95 11.01
C VAL A 200 3.77 22.42 9.61
N ALA A 201 3.72 23.27 8.59
CA ALA A 201 3.82 22.94 7.17
C ALA A 201 2.88 21.78 6.76
N ALA A 202 1.63 21.85 7.21
CA ALA A 202 0.62 20.82 6.98
C ALA A 202 -0.80 21.40 7.04
N CYS A 203 -1.72 20.81 6.27
CA CYS A 203 -3.16 21.08 6.39
C CYS A 203 -3.96 19.79 6.27
N THR A 204 -5.20 19.83 6.75
CA THR A 204 -6.14 18.70 6.60
C THR A 204 -7.33 19.12 5.76
N ILE A 205 -7.45 18.54 4.57
CA ILE A 205 -8.59 18.74 3.69
C ILE A 205 -9.71 17.81 4.18
N SER A 206 -10.91 18.34 4.36
CA SER A 206 -12.07 17.61 4.89
C SER A 206 -13.29 17.75 3.98
N GLY A 207 -14.32 16.91 4.23
CA GLY A 207 -15.55 16.92 3.44
C GLY A 207 -15.40 16.18 2.10
N LEU A 208 -14.40 15.32 1.99
CA LEU A 208 -14.16 14.47 0.84
C LEU A 208 -15.09 13.24 0.87
N GLU A 209 -15.38 12.67 -0.30
CA GLU A 209 -16.12 11.42 -0.41
C GLU A 209 -15.20 10.22 -0.16
N ALA A 210 -15.73 9.15 0.44
CA ALA A 210 -14.96 7.93 0.72
C ALA A 210 -14.58 7.18 -0.56
N GLN A 211 -13.46 6.46 -0.51
CA GLN A 211 -12.93 5.66 -1.62
C GLN A 211 -12.82 6.44 -2.94
N THR A 212 -12.44 7.72 -2.85
CA THR A 212 -12.40 8.63 -3.99
C THR A 212 -11.00 9.21 -4.13
N GLU A 213 -10.49 9.18 -5.36
CA GLU A 213 -9.23 9.82 -5.72
C GLU A 213 -9.43 11.32 -5.91
N TYR A 214 -8.45 12.10 -5.49
CA TYR A 214 -8.38 13.53 -5.65
C TYR A 214 -6.99 13.97 -6.09
N TRP A 215 -6.93 15.09 -6.83
CA TRP A 215 -5.71 15.77 -7.20
C TRP A 215 -5.60 17.10 -6.47
N PHE A 216 -4.49 17.33 -5.79
CA PHE A 216 -4.23 18.50 -4.99
C PHE A 216 -3.13 19.34 -5.62
N VAL A 217 -3.34 20.63 -5.74
CA VAL A 217 -2.36 21.58 -6.28
C VAL A 217 -2.16 22.71 -5.28
N ILE A 218 -0.91 22.91 -4.82
CA ILE A 218 -0.57 23.94 -3.83
C ILE A 218 0.02 25.17 -4.52
N TYR A 219 -0.41 26.35 -4.07
CA TYR A 219 -0.07 27.63 -4.67
C TYR A 219 0.52 28.63 -3.67
N ASN A 220 1.35 29.56 -4.21
CA ASN A 220 1.64 30.86 -3.60
C ASN A 220 1.08 31.97 -4.51
N GLY A 221 -0.05 32.55 -4.14
CA GLY A 221 -0.83 33.40 -5.05
C GLY A 221 -1.25 32.62 -6.30
N GLU A 222 -0.83 33.07 -7.47
CA GLU A 222 -1.12 32.40 -8.76
C GLU A 222 -0.01 31.40 -9.17
N THR A 223 1.09 31.28 -8.39
CA THR A 223 2.22 30.43 -8.73
C THR A 223 2.04 29.04 -8.17
N LYS A 224 1.97 28.03 -9.05
CA LYS A 224 1.95 26.60 -8.68
C LYS A 224 3.29 26.23 -8.00
N ARG A 225 3.20 25.59 -6.83
CA ARG A 225 4.35 25.17 -6.02
C ARG A 225 4.49 23.65 -5.91
N GLY A 226 3.48 22.91 -6.34
CA GLY A 226 3.47 21.46 -6.34
C GLY A 226 2.09 20.87 -6.55
N GLU A 227 2.06 19.57 -6.81
CA GLU A 227 0.82 18.82 -7.02
C GLU A 227 0.99 17.38 -6.56
N ILE A 228 -0.11 16.73 -6.13
CA ILE A 228 -0.07 15.35 -5.66
C ILE A 228 -1.46 14.72 -5.74
N GLY A 229 -1.50 13.45 -6.16
CA GLY A 229 -2.71 12.62 -6.08
C GLY A 229 -2.78 11.85 -4.77
N ALA A 230 -3.97 11.72 -4.20
CA ALA A 230 -4.24 10.85 -3.08
C ALA A 230 -5.71 10.43 -3.04
N SER A 231 -5.98 9.24 -2.48
CA SER A 231 -7.34 8.71 -2.34
C SER A 231 -7.74 8.64 -0.88
N THR A 232 -8.99 8.99 -0.61
CA THR A 232 -9.63 8.69 0.68
C THR A 232 -9.82 7.18 0.84
N THR A 233 -9.98 6.74 2.07
CA THR A 233 -10.10 5.33 2.40
C THR A 233 -11.54 4.84 2.37
N ALA A 234 -11.71 3.50 2.47
CA ALA A 234 -13.02 2.92 2.71
C ALA A 234 -13.60 3.44 4.04
N PRO A 235 -14.92 3.63 4.12
CA PRO A 235 -15.55 4.04 5.36
C PRO A 235 -15.46 2.92 6.40
N MET A 236 -15.29 3.29 7.66
CA MET A 236 -15.47 2.34 8.77
C MET A 236 -16.90 1.81 8.74
N PRO A 237 -17.12 0.51 8.96
CA PRO A 237 -18.46 -0.09 9.04
C PRO A 237 -19.39 0.68 9.98
N ASP A 238 -20.65 0.81 9.60
CA ASP A 238 -21.64 1.54 10.41
C ASP A 238 -21.91 0.85 11.75
N ALA A 239 -21.98 1.64 12.79
CA ALA A 239 -22.29 1.25 14.15
C ALA A 239 -22.85 2.45 14.93
N ASP A 240 -23.45 2.21 16.11
CA ASP A 240 -23.92 3.28 17.01
C ASP A 240 -22.75 4.16 17.50
N LEU A 241 -21.57 3.54 17.68
CA LEU A 241 -20.31 4.23 17.97
C LEU A 241 -19.22 3.76 16.99
N LYS A 242 -18.57 4.69 16.30
CA LYS A 242 -17.33 4.47 15.54
C LYS A 242 -16.20 5.20 16.24
N ILE A 243 -15.15 4.50 16.61
CA ILE A 243 -14.00 5.09 17.30
C ILE A 243 -12.70 4.50 16.76
N SER A 244 -11.71 5.34 16.50
CA SER A 244 -10.35 4.92 16.16
C SER A 244 -9.48 4.94 17.41
N LEU A 245 -8.75 3.86 17.64
CA LEU A 245 -7.74 3.84 18.70
C LEU A 245 -6.59 4.80 18.37
N GLU A 246 -5.99 5.38 19.39
CA GLU A 246 -4.85 6.27 19.23
C GLU A 246 -3.61 5.52 18.74
N GLU A 247 -2.76 6.19 17.96
CA GLU A 247 -1.46 5.66 17.58
C GLU A 247 -0.62 5.36 18.83
N GLY A 248 0.10 4.24 18.79
CA GLY A 248 0.96 3.81 19.90
C GLY A 248 0.26 3.01 20.99
N ILE A 249 -1.05 2.74 20.87
CA ILE A 249 -1.72 1.78 21.75
C ILE A 249 -1.12 0.39 21.57
N THR A 250 -0.89 -0.31 22.68
CA THR A 250 -0.29 -1.65 22.68
C THR A 250 -1.15 -2.71 23.37
N LEU A 251 -2.26 -2.32 23.98
CA LEU A 251 -3.14 -3.22 24.72
C LEU A 251 -4.60 -2.85 24.53
N ILE A 252 -5.40 -3.84 24.19
CA ILE A 252 -6.87 -3.81 24.30
C ILE A 252 -7.22 -4.74 25.46
N ASP A 253 -7.59 -4.16 26.60
CA ASP A 253 -7.97 -4.91 27.79
C ASP A 253 -9.48 -4.84 28.06
N GLN A 254 -9.92 -5.56 29.11
CA GLN A 254 -11.33 -5.59 29.48
C GLN A 254 -11.85 -4.21 29.90
N VAL A 255 -11.02 -3.39 30.55
CA VAL A 255 -11.42 -2.05 31.00
C VAL A 255 -11.73 -1.15 29.82
N LEU A 256 -10.88 -1.18 28.80
CA LEU A 256 -11.08 -0.42 27.54
C LEU A 256 -12.36 -0.89 26.83
N ILE A 257 -12.54 -2.19 26.66
CA ILE A 257 -13.72 -2.73 25.96
C ILE A 257 -15.02 -2.42 26.73
N ASP A 258 -15.04 -2.53 28.05
CA ASP A 258 -16.19 -2.21 28.88
C ASP A 258 -16.56 -0.72 28.81
N ASP A 259 -15.55 0.19 28.81
CA ASP A 259 -15.75 1.62 28.67
C ASP A 259 -16.31 1.98 27.28
N LEU A 260 -15.75 1.41 26.23
CA LEU A 260 -16.24 1.60 24.86
C LEU A 260 -17.64 1.02 24.66
N ALA A 261 -17.94 -0.13 25.26
CA ALA A 261 -19.28 -0.72 25.25
C ALA A 261 -20.30 0.20 25.93
N ALA A 262 -19.97 0.78 27.08
CA ALA A 262 -20.84 1.72 27.77
C ALA A 262 -21.09 3.00 26.93
N GLN A 263 -20.07 3.50 26.24
CA GLN A 263 -20.22 4.63 25.32
C GLN A 263 -21.09 4.27 24.11
N ALA A 264 -20.90 3.10 23.50
CA ALA A 264 -21.72 2.62 22.40
C ALA A 264 -23.20 2.44 22.84
N GLN A 265 -23.44 1.88 24.01
CA GLN A 265 -24.77 1.75 24.57
C GLN A 265 -25.44 3.11 24.81
N ALA A 266 -24.69 4.10 25.29
CA ALA A 266 -25.17 5.45 25.44
C ALA A 266 -25.53 6.09 24.10
N ALA A 267 -24.70 5.89 23.06
CA ALA A 267 -24.95 6.34 21.70
C ALA A 267 -26.21 5.69 21.10
N ALA A 268 -26.46 4.43 21.40
CA ALA A 268 -27.69 3.71 21.04
C ALA A 268 -28.92 4.08 21.89
N GLY A 269 -28.83 5.14 22.71
CA GLY A 269 -29.94 5.60 23.58
C GLY A 269 -30.23 4.69 24.75
N GLY A 270 -29.27 3.88 25.19
CA GLY A 270 -29.42 2.93 26.31
C GLY A 270 -30.08 1.60 25.91
N ALA A 271 -30.07 1.27 24.63
CA ALA A 271 -30.60 -0.02 24.16
C ALA A 271 -29.81 -1.21 24.75
N SER A 272 -30.48 -2.39 24.83
CA SER A 272 -29.82 -3.63 25.24
C SER A 272 -29.02 -4.29 24.12
N ASP A 273 -29.23 -3.85 22.88
CA ASP A 273 -28.55 -4.28 21.66
C ASP A 273 -27.95 -3.03 21.02
N TYR A 274 -26.66 -2.97 20.96
CA TYR A 274 -25.88 -1.80 20.54
C TYR A 274 -24.60 -2.22 19.82
N SER A 275 -24.00 -1.29 19.10
CA SER A 275 -22.91 -1.63 18.19
C SER A 275 -21.72 -0.69 18.28
N LEU A 276 -20.52 -1.26 18.09
CA LEU A 276 -19.24 -0.57 18.09
C LEU A 276 -18.42 -0.98 16.85
N THR A 277 -17.89 -0.01 16.13
CA THR A 277 -16.76 -0.23 15.21
C THR A 277 -15.51 0.38 15.82
N LEU A 278 -14.53 -0.48 16.10
CA LEU A 278 -13.24 -0.13 16.69
C LEU A 278 -12.17 -0.13 15.61
N GLY A 279 -11.72 1.04 15.22
CA GLY A 279 -10.64 1.23 14.26
C GLY A 279 -9.28 0.95 14.90
N ILE A 280 -8.54 0.01 14.33
CA ILE A 280 -7.19 -0.39 14.77
C ILE A 280 -6.16 0.33 13.90
N PRO A 281 -5.24 1.12 14.47
CA PRO A 281 -4.27 1.88 13.70
C PRO A 281 -3.39 0.99 12.80
N GLY A 282 -3.13 1.46 11.57
CA GLY A 282 -2.25 0.77 10.64
C GLY A 282 -0.86 0.53 11.22
N GLY A 283 -0.29 -0.66 10.99
CA GLY A 283 1.02 -1.06 11.49
C GLY A 283 1.11 -1.33 12.99
N ALA A 284 0.03 -1.13 13.76
CA ALA A 284 0.03 -1.38 15.19
C ALA A 284 0.17 -2.88 15.49
N THR A 285 0.88 -3.20 16.57
CA THR A 285 0.89 -4.54 17.19
C THR A 285 0.30 -4.39 18.59
N ILE A 286 -0.85 -5.02 18.82
CA ILE A 286 -1.66 -4.81 20.01
C ILE A 286 -1.93 -6.16 20.68
N ASP A 287 -1.63 -6.27 21.97
CA ASP A 287 -2.03 -7.40 22.79
C ASP A 287 -3.53 -7.28 23.12
N VAL A 288 -4.26 -8.40 23.02
CA VAL A 288 -5.71 -8.45 23.29
C VAL A 288 -5.98 -9.49 24.35
N HIS A 289 -6.27 -9.04 25.56
CA HIS A 289 -6.58 -9.94 26.71
C HIS A 289 -7.20 -9.17 27.88
N GLY A 290 -7.97 -9.87 28.69
CA GLY A 290 -8.35 -9.43 30.04
C GLY A 290 -7.19 -9.60 31.03
N VAL A 291 -7.44 -9.25 32.28
CA VAL A 291 -6.52 -9.45 33.41
C VAL A 291 -7.26 -10.18 34.52
N ASP A 292 -6.69 -11.25 35.04
CA ASP A 292 -7.18 -11.92 36.22
C ASP A 292 -6.86 -11.03 37.44
N GLU A 293 -7.89 -10.60 38.15
CA GLU A 293 -7.77 -9.64 39.25
C GLU A 293 -6.99 -10.21 40.48
N GLU A 294 -6.99 -11.54 40.65
CA GLU A 294 -6.30 -12.18 41.81
C GLU A 294 -4.80 -12.38 41.53
N THR A 295 -4.46 -12.76 40.30
CA THR A 295 -3.10 -13.13 39.94
C THR A 295 -2.35 -12.04 39.17
N GLY A 296 -3.06 -11.12 38.53
CA GLY A 296 -2.51 -10.13 37.60
C GLY A 296 -2.02 -10.71 36.26
N GLU A 297 -2.32 -11.99 36.00
CA GLU A 297 -1.96 -12.64 34.74
C GLU A 297 -3.01 -12.34 33.63
N ALA A 298 -2.60 -12.53 32.37
CA ALA A 298 -3.52 -12.41 31.25
C ALA A 298 -4.68 -13.41 31.39
N ALA A 299 -5.91 -12.92 31.19
CA ALA A 299 -7.17 -13.68 31.15
C ALA A 299 -7.83 -13.56 29.76
N GLY A 300 -8.87 -14.32 29.47
CA GLY A 300 -9.69 -14.12 28.27
C GLY A 300 -10.29 -12.71 28.24
N LEU A 301 -10.37 -12.11 27.07
CA LEU A 301 -11.15 -10.88 26.86
C LEU A 301 -12.58 -11.28 26.57
N ALA A 302 -13.52 -10.87 27.41
CA ALA A 302 -14.95 -11.12 27.21
C ALA A 302 -15.59 -9.97 26.42
N ILE A 303 -16.38 -10.30 25.40
CA ILE A 303 -17.20 -9.30 24.70
C ILE A 303 -18.46 -9.03 25.59
N PRO A 304 -18.72 -7.75 25.97
CA PRO A 304 -19.83 -7.38 26.82
C PRO A 304 -21.19 -7.78 26.23
N GLU A 305 -22.11 -8.26 27.07
CA GLU A 305 -23.49 -8.66 26.72
C GLU A 305 -24.21 -7.55 25.93
N GLY A 306 -24.83 -7.88 24.81
CA GLY A 306 -25.56 -6.96 23.94
C GLY A 306 -24.70 -6.19 22.95
N LEU A 307 -23.36 -6.21 23.09
CA LEU A 307 -22.45 -5.53 22.17
C LEU A 307 -22.28 -6.33 20.88
N SER A 308 -22.62 -5.71 19.75
CA SER A 308 -22.17 -6.11 18.43
C SER A 308 -20.90 -5.34 18.08
N VAL A 309 -19.79 -6.02 17.76
CA VAL A 309 -18.49 -5.35 17.58
C VAL A 309 -17.83 -5.71 16.26
N THR A 310 -17.23 -4.69 15.62
CA THR A 310 -16.30 -4.85 14.50
C THR A 310 -14.93 -4.30 14.90
N PHE A 311 -13.90 -5.15 14.87
CA PHE A 311 -12.50 -4.74 14.91
C PHE A 311 -12.05 -4.51 13.46
N PHE A 312 -11.77 -3.26 13.11
CA PHE A 312 -11.55 -2.83 11.74
C PHE A 312 -10.14 -2.25 11.58
N ALA A 313 -9.37 -2.76 10.62
CA ALA A 313 -8.06 -2.20 10.31
C ALA A 313 -8.19 -0.83 9.66
N LEU A 314 -7.60 0.17 10.29
CA LEU A 314 -7.44 1.48 9.66
C LEU A 314 -6.34 1.43 8.60
N PRO A 315 -6.29 2.41 7.69
CA PRO A 315 -5.29 2.47 6.64
C PRO A 315 -3.85 2.37 7.14
N GLY A 316 -2.98 1.77 6.33
CA GLY A 316 -1.58 1.55 6.65
C GLY A 316 -1.15 0.12 6.43
N GLU A 317 0.00 -0.26 6.98
CA GLU A 317 0.39 -1.65 7.08
C GLU A 317 -0.65 -2.40 7.91
N ARG A 318 -0.94 -3.65 7.55
CA ARG A 318 -1.92 -4.47 8.24
C ARG A 318 -1.60 -4.58 9.74
N PRO A 319 -2.49 -4.13 10.64
CA PRO A 319 -2.23 -4.21 12.07
C PRO A 319 -2.33 -5.66 12.58
N THR A 320 -1.62 -5.93 13.68
CA THR A 320 -1.55 -7.25 14.30
C THR A 320 -2.24 -7.25 15.66
N LEU A 321 -3.17 -8.17 15.87
CA LEU A 321 -3.72 -8.52 17.17
C LEU A 321 -3.01 -9.77 17.69
N ASN A 322 -2.23 -9.61 18.75
CA ASN A 322 -1.57 -10.70 19.45
C ASN A 322 -2.45 -11.16 20.62
N LEU A 323 -2.77 -12.45 20.67
CA LEU A 323 -3.66 -13.00 21.66
C LEU A 323 -2.92 -13.90 22.69
N PRO A 324 -2.55 -13.38 23.86
CA PRO A 324 -2.05 -14.21 24.96
C PRO A 324 -3.08 -15.19 25.49
N LYS A 325 -4.37 -14.86 25.36
CA LYS A 325 -5.53 -15.68 25.73
C LYS A 325 -6.61 -15.58 24.65
N SER A 326 -7.48 -16.58 24.60
CA SER A 326 -8.63 -16.62 23.66
C SER A 326 -9.66 -15.52 23.98
N LEU A 327 -10.39 -15.11 22.97
CA LEU A 327 -11.59 -14.29 23.18
C LEU A 327 -12.74 -15.15 23.72
N GLU A 328 -13.54 -14.57 24.59
CA GLU A 328 -14.77 -15.14 25.15
C GLU A 328 -15.98 -14.38 24.60
N ILE A 329 -16.91 -15.09 24.02
CA ILE A 329 -18.05 -14.53 23.29
C ILE A 329 -19.39 -14.96 23.92
N GLY A 330 -19.39 -15.31 25.22
CA GLY A 330 -20.57 -15.66 25.96
C GLY A 330 -21.61 -14.55 25.98
N GLY A 331 -22.89 -14.89 26.02
CA GLY A 331 -23.98 -13.92 26.00
C GLY A 331 -24.65 -13.77 24.63
N THR A 332 -25.27 -12.62 24.39
CA THR A 332 -26.04 -12.33 23.17
C THR A 332 -25.43 -11.20 22.39
N HIS A 333 -25.10 -11.44 21.11
CA HIS A 333 -24.46 -10.46 20.21
C HIS A 333 -25.09 -10.55 18.82
N GLY A 334 -25.43 -9.42 18.22
CA GLY A 334 -25.91 -9.38 16.83
C GLY A 334 -24.84 -9.83 15.86
N TYR A 335 -23.59 -9.37 16.07
CA TYR A 335 -22.42 -9.81 15.30
C TYR A 335 -21.11 -9.62 16.08
N ILE A 336 -20.08 -10.37 15.68
CA ILE A 336 -18.68 -10.18 16.09
C ILE A 336 -17.82 -10.30 14.83
N ARG A 337 -17.14 -9.22 14.43
CA ARG A 337 -16.45 -9.12 13.15
C ARG A 337 -15.01 -8.64 13.32
N PHE A 338 -14.13 -9.17 12.46
CA PHE A 338 -12.73 -8.74 12.33
C PHE A 338 -12.46 -8.51 10.85
N ASP A 339 -11.93 -7.35 10.50
CA ASP A 339 -11.68 -6.98 9.11
C ASP A 339 -10.29 -6.37 8.93
N GLY A 340 -9.51 -6.93 8.00
CA GLY A 340 -8.21 -6.42 7.59
C GLY A 340 -7.04 -6.70 8.55
N LEU A 341 -7.18 -7.60 9.49
CA LEU A 341 -6.25 -7.81 10.61
C LEU A 341 -5.35 -9.03 10.43
N THR A 342 -4.15 -8.98 11.00
CA THR A 342 -3.34 -10.17 11.30
C THR A 342 -3.66 -10.63 12.72
N ILE A 343 -3.97 -11.92 12.90
CA ILE A 343 -4.30 -12.52 14.19
C ILE A 343 -3.24 -13.55 14.54
N VAL A 344 -2.58 -13.39 15.69
CA VAL A 344 -1.43 -14.20 16.10
C VAL A 344 -1.71 -14.92 17.42
N ASP A 345 -1.33 -16.21 17.49
CA ASP A 345 -1.32 -17.01 18.72
C ASP A 345 -0.19 -16.57 19.66
N GLY A 346 -0.44 -15.59 20.51
CA GLY A 346 0.46 -15.15 21.58
C GLY A 346 0.52 -16.07 22.80
N GLY A 347 -0.11 -17.26 22.70
CA GLY A 347 -0.25 -18.26 23.77
C GLY A 347 -1.70 -18.73 23.97
N CYS A 348 -2.66 -18.15 23.25
CA CYS A 348 -4.09 -18.46 23.39
C CYS A 348 -4.47 -19.87 22.89
N GLN A 349 -3.75 -20.41 21.90
CA GLN A 349 -4.01 -21.67 21.19
C GLN A 349 -5.31 -21.67 20.35
N TYR A 350 -6.31 -20.93 20.75
CA TYR A 350 -7.60 -20.76 20.07
C TYR A 350 -7.89 -19.28 19.92
N PHE A 351 -8.39 -18.87 18.78
CA PHE A 351 -8.85 -17.49 18.64
C PHE A 351 -10.12 -17.28 19.47
N ILE A 352 -11.15 -18.08 19.23
CA ILE A 352 -12.36 -18.17 20.06
C ILE A 352 -12.34 -19.49 20.84
N ASN A 353 -12.55 -19.43 22.16
CA ASN A 353 -12.65 -20.60 23.02
C ASN A 353 -13.81 -20.43 24.01
N GLU A 354 -15.04 -20.63 23.52
CA GLU A 354 -16.24 -20.33 24.30
C GLU A 354 -16.62 -21.47 25.25
N GLY A 355 -16.66 -21.15 26.54
CA GLY A 355 -17.01 -22.05 27.64
C GLY A 355 -18.42 -21.85 28.21
N ASN A 356 -19.11 -20.76 27.84
CA ASN A 356 -20.42 -20.39 28.31
C ASN A 356 -21.49 -20.49 27.20
N GLY A 357 -22.75 -20.39 27.56
CA GLY A 357 -23.83 -20.26 26.58
C GLY A 357 -23.70 -18.94 25.79
N ALA A 358 -23.98 -18.99 24.50
CA ALA A 358 -23.87 -17.82 23.62
C ALA A 358 -24.97 -17.84 22.54
N THR A 359 -25.42 -16.65 22.16
CA THR A 359 -26.28 -16.44 20.98
C THR A 359 -25.66 -15.36 20.13
N ILE A 360 -25.05 -15.75 19.01
CA ILE A 360 -24.34 -14.87 18.10
C ILE A 360 -25.13 -14.83 16.79
N GLY A 361 -25.43 -13.65 16.27
CA GLY A 361 -25.96 -13.52 14.93
C GLY A 361 -24.89 -13.99 13.93
N ASP A 362 -23.91 -13.15 13.64
CA ASP A 362 -22.86 -13.48 12.68
C ASP A 362 -21.48 -13.38 13.35
N PHE A 363 -20.65 -14.39 13.17
CA PHE A 363 -19.21 -14.31 13.42
C PHE A 363 -18.47 -14.24 12.10
N THR A 364 -17.70 -13.17 11.87
CA THR A 364 -17.08 -12.94 10.56
C THR A 364 -15.60 -12.57 10.68
N LEU A 365 -14.75 -13.23 9.88
CA LEU A 365 -13.40 -12.79 9.56
C LEU A 365 -13.35 -12.40 8.09
N THR A 366 -12.98 -11.16 7.80
CA THR A 366 -12.86 -10.65 6.43
C THR A 366 -11.47 -10.07 6.22
N ASN A 367 -10.84 -10.34 5.09
CA ASN A 367 -9.52 -9.78 4.76
C ASN A 367 -8.44 -10.08 5.81
N CYS A 368 -8.57 -11.10 6.63
CA CYS A 368 -7.67 -11.40 7.75
C CYS A 368 -6.56 -12.38 7.36
N MET A 369 -5.45 -12.27 8.09
CA MET A 369 -4.36 -13.25 8.04
C MET A 369 -4.25 -13.94 9.40
N ILE A 370 -4.19 -15.28 9.40
CA ILE A 370 -3.95 -16.10 10.61
C ILE A 370 -2.80 -17.04 10.30
N ASP A 371 -1.71 -16.89 11.02
CA ASP A 371 -0.57 -17.80 10.89
C ASP A 371 -0.18 -18.40 12.25
N ASN A 372 0.21 -19.67 12.23
CA ASN A 372 0.69 -20.41 13.39
C ASN A 372 -0.29 -20.48 14.58
N MET A 373 -1.61 -20.46 14.32
CA MET A 373 -2.61 -20.74 15.35
C MET A 373 -2.54 -22.23 15.74
N SER A 374 -2.06 -22.52 16.94
CA SER A 374 -1.74 -23.90 17.31
C SER A 374 -2.96 -24.84 17.34
N ARG A 375 -4.18 -24.31 17.53
CA ARG A 375 -5.40 -25.12 17.57
C ARG A 375 -6.50 -24.61 16.65
N SER A 376 -7.47 -23.81 17.14
CA SER A 376 -8.71 -23.53 16.39
C SER A 376 -8.94 -22.04 16.15
N ILE A 377 -9.60 -21.69 15.05
CA ILE A 377 -10.27 -20.38 14.93
C ILE A 377 -11.47 -20.35 15.89
N VAL A 378 -12.37 -21.33 15.81
CA VAL A 378 -13.52 -21.42 16.70
C VAL A 378 -13.53 -22.78 17.40
N ARG A 379 -13.47 -22.77 18.73
CA ARG A 379 -13.72 -23.92 19.57
C ARG A 379 -14.85 -23.61 20.54
N LEU A 380 -15.92 -24.38 20.47
CA LEU A 380 -17.02 -24.36 21.43
C LEU A 380 -16.83 -25.51 22.41
N GLN A 381 -16.86 -25.21 23.70
CA GLN A 381 -16.75 -26.21 24.79
C GLN A 381 -17.82 -26.07 25.86
N ALA A 382 -18.76 -25.13 25.68
CA ALA A 382 -19.88 -24.93 26.59
C ALA A 382 -20.72 -26.21 26.77
N SER A 383 -21.21 -26.42 27.98
CA SER A 383 -22.27 -27.40 28.23
C SER A 383 -23.65 -26.84 27.90
N ASP A 384 -23.81 -25.53 27.91
CA ASP A 384 -25.03 -24.80 27.60
C ASP A 384 -25.19 -24.60 26.09
N ALA A 385 -26.36 -24.11 25.68
CA ALA A 385 -26.64 -23.88 24.27
C ALA A 385 -25.76 -22.77 23.70
N VAL A 386 -25.21 -23.03 22.50
CA VAL A 386 -24.50 -22.03 21.68
C VAL A 386 -25.17 -21.97 20.32
N THR A 387 -25.54 -20.77 19.90
CA THR A 387 -26.20 -20.54 18.61
C THR A 387 -25.42 -19.52 17.79
N PHE A 388 -25.20 -19.83 16.53
CA PHE A 388 -24.75 -18.88 15.49
C PHE A 388 -25.77 -18.89 14.35
N ASN A 389 -26.09 -17.72 13.81
CA ASN A 389 -26.71 -17.70 12.49
C ASN A 389 -25.67 -18.21 11.48
N ASP A 390 -24.59 -17.50 11.34
CA ASP A 390 -23.51 -17.88 10.42
C ASP A 390 -22.12 -17.68 11.05
N ILE A 391 -21.17 -18.53 10.61
CA ILE A 391 -19.74 -18.34 10.81
C ILE A 391 -19.14 -18.13 9.41
N THR A 392 -18.59 -16.95 9.14
CA THR A 392 -18.09 -16.59 7.82
C THR A 392 -16.59 -16.25 7.85
N ILE A 393 -15.86 -16.84 6.93
CA ILE A 393 -14.45 -16.52 6.65
C ILE A 393 -14.38 -16.13 5.18
N ASP A 394 -14.07 -14.86 4.91
CA ASP A 394 -14.02 -14.35 3.54
C ASP A 394 -12.70 -13.60 3.27
N ASN A 395 -12.12 -13.84 2.11
CA ASN A 395 -10.89 -13.20 1.66
C ASN A 395 -9.73 -13.30 2.67
N CYS A 396 -9.59 -14.45 3.35
CA CYS A 396 -8.59 -14.69 4.39
C CYS A 396 -7.46 -15.62 3.91
N VAL A 397 -6.29 -15.46 4.54
CA VAL A 397 -5.18 -16.41 4.43
C VAL A 397 -4.93 -17.04 5.79
N VAL A 398 -5.08 -18.35 5.89
CA VAL A 398 -4.90 -19.11 7.13
C VAL A 398 -3.84 -20.19 6.89
N THR A 399 -2.75 -20.10 7.61
CA THR A 399 -1.62 -21.03 7.47
C THR A 399 -1.21 -21.64 8.80
N ASN A 400 -0.67 -22.88 8.76
CA ASN A 400 -0.07 -23.54 9.93
C ASN A 400 -1.02 -23.64 11.15
N ILE A 401 -2.27 -24.08 10.94
CA ILE A 401 -3.29 -24.15 11.99
C ILE A 401 -3.59 -25.60 12.40
N GLY A 402 -3.96 -25.81 13.68
CA GLY A 402 -4.47 -27.08 14.18
C GLY A 402 -3.41 -28.13 14.52
N SER A 403 -2.12 -27.78 14.55
CA SER A 403 -1.01 -28.67 14.91
C SER A 403 -1.14 -29.22 16.33
N GLY A 404 -1.81 -28.51 17.25
CA GLY A 404 -2.09 -28.91 18.62
C GLY A 404 -3.26 -29.90 18.78
N GLY A 405 -3.78 -30.44 17.69
CA GLY A 405 -4.73 -31.56 17.70
C GLY A 405 -6.19 -31.18 17.79
N TYR A 406 -6.60 -29.98 17.36
CA TYR A 406 -7.97 -29.53 17.29
C TYR A 406 -8.35 -29.08 15.88
N ALA A 407 -9.65 -29.25 15.51
CA ALA A 407 -10.20 -28.79 14.24
C ALA A 407 -10.14 -27.26 14.14
N VAL A 408 -10.03 -26.73 12.93
CA VAL A 408 -10.10 -25.27 12.69
C VAL A 408 -11.43 -24.71 13.21
N PHE A 409 -12.54 -25.40 12.88
CA PHE A 409 -13.87 -25.16 13.44
C PHE A 409 -14.30 -26.39 14.24
N ARG A 410 -14.20 -26.32 15.56
CA ARG A 410 -14.66 -27.38 16.45
C ARG A 410 -15.97 -27.00 17.13
N VAL A 411 -17.07 -27.46 16.55
CA VAL A 411 -18.43 -27.16 16.96
C VAL A 411 -19.23 -28.42 17.33
N ASP A 412 -18.55 -29.47 17.77
CA ASP A 412 -19.04 -30.83 17.90
C ASP A 412 -19.76 -31.10 19.26
N ASN A 413 -20.93 -30.50 19.50
CA ASN A 413 -21.77 -30.77 20.66
C ASN A 413 -23.25 -30.66 20.29
N ALA A 414 -24.09 -31.53 20.87
CA ALA A 414 -25.54 -31.57 20.62
C ALA A 414 -26.31 -30.34 21.12
N ALA A 415 -25.72 -29.54 21.99
CA ALA A 415 -26.30 -28.28 22.47
C ALA A 415 -26.11 -27.11 21.48
N TYR A 416 -25.34 -27.29 20.39
CA TYR A 416 -25.03 -26.20 19.49
C TYR A 416 -25.90 -26.21 18.24
N THR A 417 -26.29 -25.02 17.80
CA THR A 417 -27.06 -24.79 16.58
C THR A 417 -26.34 -23.76 15.72
N ILE A 418 -25.99 -24.09 14.48
CA ILE A 418 -25.29 -23.23 13.55
C ILE A 418 -26.02 -23.28 12.21
N GLY A 419 -26.40 -22.11 11.68
CA GLY A 419 -27.06 -22.02 10.38
C GLY A 419 -26.08 -22.44 9.26
N ALA A 420 -25.01 -21.72 9.08
CA ALA A 420 -23.99 -22.07 8.10
C ALA A 420 -22.57 -21.82 8.59
N ILE A 421 -21.61 -22.57 8.04
CA ILE A 421 -20.18 -22.21 8.02
C ILE A 421 -19.85 -21.88 6.57
N ASN A 422 -19.57 -20.58 6.31
CA ASN A 422 -19.26 -20.05 5.00
C ASN A 422 -17.76 -19.75 4.91
N VAL A 423 -17.09 -20.31 3.92
CA VAL A 423 -15.67 -20.06 3.64
C VAL A 423 -15.55 -19.65 2.20
N THR A 424 -15.19 -18.40 1.96
CA THR A 424 -15.16 -17.82 0.61
C THR A 424 -13.85 -17.11 0.32
N ASN A 425 -13.41 -17.13 -0.94
CA ASN A 425 -12.27 -16.35 -1.47
C ASN A 425 -11.00 -16.44 -0.60
N SER A 426 -10.71 -17.60 -0.06
CA SER A 426 -9.73 -17.77 1.01
C SER A 426 -8.72 -18.88 0.72
N THR A 427 -7.56 -18.81 1.34
CA THR A 427 -6.54 -19.85 1.28
C THR A 427 -6.33 -20.50 2.63
N PHE A 428 -6.33 -21.84 2.67
CA PHE A 428 -5.98 -22.63 3.85
C PHE A 428 -4.83 -23.57 3.52
N SER A 429 -3.72 -23.42 4.23
CA SER A 429 -2.56 -24.30 4.05
C SER A 429 -2.03 -24.86 5.36
N ASN A 430 -1.46 -26.07 5.32
CA ASN A 430 -0.89 -26.76 6.48
C ASN A 430 -1.87 -26.91 7.66
N VAL A 431 -3.06 -27.45 7.40
CA VAL A 431 -4.09 -27.69 8.42
C VAL A 431 -3.82 -29.01 9.15
N GLY A 432 -3.40 -28.94 10.42
CA GLY A 432 -2.92 -30.10 11.21
C GLY A 432 -4.01 -31.07 11.70
N HIS A 433 -5.27 -30.70 11.64
CA HIS A 433 -6.42 -31.49 12.11
C HIS A 433 -7.60 -31.41 11.13
N ASN A 434 -8.82 -31.82 11.53
CA ASN A 434 -10.01 -31.60 10.70
C ASN A 434 -10.16 -30.10 10.40
N PHE A 435 -10.59 -29.78 9.19
CA PHE A 435 -10.97 -28.40 8.92
C PHE A 435 -12.29 -28.06 9.66
N ILE A 436 -13.35 -28.84 9.46
CA ILE A 436 -14.59 -28.71 10.23
C ILE A 436 -14.87 -30.02 10.99
N GLN A 437 -15.23 -29.91 12.28
CA GLN A 437 -15.71 -31.01 13.11
C GLN A 437 -17.06 -30.66 13.75
N ALA A 438 -18.13 -31.31 13.28
CA ALA A 438 -19.51 -30.97 13.55
C ALA A 438 -20.45 -32.20 13.65
N GLY A 439 -19.92 -33.37 14.04
CA GLY A 439 -20.69 -34.62 14.02
C GLY A 439 -21.88 -34.70 15.00
N LYS A 440 -22.01 -33.75 15.94
CA LYS A 440 -23.06 -33.76 16.95
C LYS A 440 -23.93 -32.50 16.97
N CYS A 441 -23.45 -31.37 16.49
CA CYS A 441 -24.21 -30.12 16.50
C CYS A 441 -25.28 -30.10 15.40
N ALA A 442 -26.28 -29.24 15.56
CA ALA A 442 -27.21 -28.92 14.47
C ALA A 442 -26.53 -27.89 13.54
N LEU A 443 -25.80 -28.37 12.58
CA LEU A 443 -25.21 -27.55 11.51
C LEU A 443 -25.97 -27.80 10.21
N ALA A 444 -26.63 -26.76 9.67
CA ALA A 444 -27.45 -26.92 8.47
C ALA A 444 -26.59 -27.02 7.20
N GLU A 445 -25.64 -26.10 7.02
CA GLU A 445 -24.85 -26.00 5.78
C GLU A 445 -23.37 -25.72 6.02
N VAL A 446 -22.55 -26.20 5.11
CA VAL A 446 -21.17 -25.79 4.92
C VAL A 446 -21.01 -25.34 3.47
N ASN A 447 -20.65 -24.09 3.27
CA ASN A 447 -20.45 -23.50 1.95
C ASN A 447 -18.97 -23.12 1.78
N ILE A 448 -18.32 -23.69 0.78
CA ILE A 448 -16.91 -23.48 0.43
C ILE A 448 -16.89 -22.99 -1.01
N SER A 449 -16.50 -21.74 -1.26
CA SER A 449 -16.50 -21.15 -2.60
C SER A 449 -15.30 -20.24 -2.85
N GLY A 450 -14.60 -20.46 -3.97
CA GLY A 450 -13.40 -19.66 -4.27
C GLY A 450 -12.24 -19.93 -3.30
N VAL A 451 -12.06 -21.17 -2.84
CA VAL A 451 -11.07 -21.49 -1.80
C VAL A 451 -9.93 -22.32 -2.38
N THR A 452 -8.71 -21.97 -1.99
CA THR A 452 -7.52 -22.79 -2.25
C THR A 452 -7.13 -23.57 -0.99
N PHE A 453 -7.13 -24.90 -1.07
CA PHE A 453 -6.62 -25.79 -0.03
C PHE A 453 -5.29 -26.41 -0.44
N TYR A 454 -4.30 -26.34 0.42
CA TYR A 454 -3.01 -27.00 0.23
C TYR A 454 -2.53 -27.66 1.52
N ASN A 455 -2.22 -28.95 1.49
CA ASN A 455 -1.84 -29.70 2.68
C ASN A 455 -2.88 -29.56 3.82
N ALA A 456 -4.15 -29.64 3.44
CA ALA A 456 -5.29 -29.31 4.30
C ALA A 456 -6.47 -30.32 4.09
N PRO A 457 -6.66 -31.30 5.03
CA PRO A 457 -5.82 -31.61 6.20
C PRO A 457 -4.48 -32.28 5.84
N ASN A 458 -3.44 -31.97 6.61
CA ASN A 458 -2.12 -32.57 6.42
C ASN A 458 -1.92 -33.93 7.11
N ASN A 459 -2.98 -34.55 7.60
CA ASN A 459 -2.97 -35.78 8.38
C ASN A 459 -3.98 -36.79 7.82
N ALA A 460 -3.53 -38.00 7.45
CA ALA A 460 -4.31 -39.07 6.83
C ALA A 460 -5.50 -39.58 7.69
N SER A 461 -5.61 -39.23 8.97
CA SER A 461 -6.74 -39.58 9.83
C SER A 461 -7.74 -38.43 10.02
N ARG A 462 -7.53 -37.27 9.39
CA ARG A 462 -8.33 -36.05 9.59
C ARG A 462 -9.13 -35.70 8.34
N TYR A 463 -10.29 -35.09 8.53
CA TYR A 463 -11.27 -34.80 7.49
C TYR A 463 -11.27 -33.32 7.09
N LEU A 464 -11.53 -33.04 5.84
CA LEU A 464 -11.94 -31.70 5.40
C LEU A 464 -13.23 -31.31 6.13
N VAL A 465 -14.28 -32.12 6.00
CA VAL A 465 -15.53 -31.92 6.79
C VAL A 465 -15.90 -33.24 7.47
N ASP A 466 -16.02 -33.19 8.79
CA ASP A 466 -16.47 -34.27 9.64
C ASP A 466 -17.81 -33.93 10.29
N ALA A 467 -18.91 -34.20 9.60
CA ALA A 467 -20.30 -34.05 10.03
C ALA A 467 -21.01 -35.42 10.10
N ASN A 468 -20.27 -36.46 10.46
CA ASN A 468 -20.82 -37.83 10.53
C ASN A 468 -21.98 -37.94 11.53
N GLY A 469 -23.11 -38.45 11.08
CA GLY A 469 -24.33 -38.52 11.87
C GLY A 469 -25.22 -37.27 11.79
N ASN A 470 -24.84 -36.27 11.01
CA ASN A 470 -25.59 -35.05 10.75
C ASN A 470 -26.05 -34.95 9.30
N ASN A 471 -27.24 -34.40 9.08
CA ASN A 471 -27.77 -34.07 7.75
C ASN A 471 -27.25 -32.71 7.24
N THR A 472 -25.98 -32.40 7.49
CA THR A 472 -25.34 -31.16 7.03
C THR A 472 -25.15 -31.24 5.52
N ASN A 473 -25.67 -30.26 4.78
CA ASN A 473 -25.39 -30.11 3.37
C ASN A 473 -24.02 -29.46 3.19
N VAL A 474 -23.21 -29.97 2.28
CA VAL A 474 -21.87 -29.43 1.97
C VAL A 474 -21.83 -29.03 0.51
N ASN A 475 -21.69 -27.73 0.27
CA ASN A 475 -21.60 -27.14 -1.05
C ASN A 475 -20.14 -26.70 -1.29
N VAL A 476 -19.55 -27.14 -2.37
CA VAL A 476 -18.18 -26.82 -2.79
C VAL A 476 -18.26 -26.22 -4.19
N GLU A 477 -17.81 -25.00 -4.35
CA GLU A 477 -17.87 -24.30 -5.63
C GLU A 477 -16.56 -23.54 -5.89
N ASN A 478 -16.13 -23.46 -7.14
CA ASN A 478 -14.95 -22.72 -7.56
C ASN A 478 -13.72 -22.99 -6.67
N THR A 479 -13.54 -24.21 -6.20
CA THR A 479 -12.55 -24.55 -5.16
C THR A 479 -11.42 -25.39 -5.74
N LEU A 480 -10.18 -25.05 -5.36
CA LEU A 480 -8.97 -25.71 -5.77
C LEU A 480 -8.35 -26.51 -4.62
N PHE A 481 -8.17 -27.81 -4.83
CA PHE A 481 -7.54 -28.71 -3.87
C PHE A 481 -6.16 -29.13 -4.38
N GLY A 482 -5.11 -28.59 -3.75
CA GLY A 482 -3.73 -29.06 -3.92
C GLY A 482 -3.44 -30.29 -3.07
N LEU A 483 -2.14 -30.60 -2.90
CA LEU A 483 -1.66 -31.71 -2.08
C LEU A 483 -2.50 -31.91 -0.82
N THR A 484 -2.99 -33.14 -0.59
CA THR A 484 -3.65 -33.48 0.68
C THR A 484 -3.47 -34.96 1.03
N PRO A 485 -2.88 -35.29 2.18
CA PRO A 485 -2.89 -36.64 2.72
C PRO A 485 -4.17 -36.97 3.51
N GLY A 486 -5.01 -35.94 3.77
CA GLY A 486 -6.19 -36.04 4.61
C GLY A 486 -7.32 -36.88 4.03
N ARG A 487 -8.49 -36.81 4.69
CA ARG A 487 -9.75 -37.41 4.26
C ARG A 487 -10.69 -36.30 3.80
N GLY A 488 -11.58 -36.63 2.86
CA GLY A 488 -12.54 -35.68 2.29
C GLY A 488 -13.71 -35.38 3.23
N ILE A 489 -14.92 -35.48 2.71
CA ILE A 489 -16.15 -35.07 3.36
C ILE A 489 -16.93 -36.30 3.82
N ARG A 490 -17.40 -36.32 5.08
CA ARG A 490 -18.42 -37.25 5.55
C ARG A 490 -19.57 -36.53 6.22
N THR A 491 -20.75 -36.78 5.71
CA THR A 491 -22.04 -36.24 6.21
C THR A 491 -23.16 -37.22 5.86
N ASP A 492 -24.29 -37.16 6.54
CA ASP A 492 -25.53 -37.84 6.15
C ASP A 492 -26.40 -36.94 5.23
N GLY A 493 -25.99 -35.67 5.03
CA GLY A 493 -26.61 -34.72 4.10
C GLY A 493 -26.11 -34.87 2.68
N THR A 494 -26.34 -33.89 1.84
CA THR A 494 -25.88 -33.85 0.43
C THR A 494 -24.51 -33.23 0.31
N ILE A 495 -23.73 -33.72 -0.65
CA ILE A 495 -22.49 -33.10 -1.10
C ILE A 495 -22.71 -32.65 -2.55
N THR A 496 -22.59 -31.35 -2.78
CA THR A 496 -22.69 -30.73 -4.10
C THR A 496 -21.33 -30.11 -4.45
N VAL A 497 -20.80 -30.44 -5.61
CA VAL A 497 -19.49 -29.91 -6.09
C VAL A 497 -19.69 -29.34 -7.48
N THR A 498 -19.28 -28.09 -7.69
CA THR A 498 -19.38 -27.41 -8.98
C THR A 498 -18.13 -26.58 -9.25
N ASN A 499 -17.69 -26.53 -10.51
CA ASN A 499 -16.56 -25.77 -11.00
C ASN A 499 -15.32 -25.88 -10.09
N SER A 500 -15.01 -27.08 -9.62
CA SER A 500 -13.92 -27.32 -8.68
C SER A 500 -12.87 -28.28 -9.26
N PHE A 501 -11.63 -28.11 -8.82
CA PHE A 501 -10.47 -28.83 -9.36
C PHE A 501 -9.65 -29.48 -8.24
N LYS A 502 -9.10 -30.65 -8.51
CA LYS A 502 -8.07 -31.32 -7.69
C LYS A 502 -6.81 -31.56 -8.50
N THR A 503 -5.68 -31.22 -7.93
CA THR A 503 -4.39 -31.65 -8.47
C THR A 503 -4.24 -33.18 -8.36
N THR A 504 -3.32 -33.78 -9.10
CA THR A 504 -3.10 -35.22 -9.07
C THR A 504 -2.65 -35.76 -7.70
N ASP A 505 -2.07 -34.91 -6.87
CA ASP A 505 -1.72 -35.14 -5.46
C ASP A 505 -2.73 -34.59 -4.46
N GLY A 506 -3.83 -33.98 -4.94
CA GLY A 506 -4.95 -33.45 -4.19
C GLY A 506 -6.08 -34.45 -3.91
N VAL A 507 -5.79 -35.77 -3.98
CA VAL A 507 -6.78 -36.82 -3.78
C VAL A 507 -6.84 -37.26 -2.32
N PHE A 508 -8.01 -37.14 -1.71
CA PHE A 508 -8.22 -37.52 -0.31
C PHE A 508 -8.11 -39.05 -0.10
N SER A 509 -7.50 -39.46 1.00
CA SER A 509 -7.21 -40.85 1.33
C SER A 509 -8.47 -41.74 1.58
N SER A 510 -9.60 -41.13 1.93
CA SER A 510 -10.93 -41.72 2.05
C SER A 510 -12.00 -40.65 2.09
N ASN A 511 -13.28 -41.03 1.91
CA ASN A 511 -14.40 -40.09 1.79
C ASN A 511 -14.09 -39.00 0.76
N ASP A 512 -13.39 -39.38 -0.29
CA ASP A 512 -13.13 -38.53 -1.43
C ASP A 512 -14.43 -38.22 -2.18
N PHE A 513 -14.45 -37.16 -2.93
CA PHE A 513 -15.61 -36.70 -3.71
C PHE A 513 -15.14 -36.34 -5.11
N ASP A 514 -16.02 -36.47 -6.07
CA ASP A 514 -15.71 -36.14 -7.46
C ASP A 514 -15.71 -34.59 -7.64
N VAL A 515 -14.85 -34.13 -8.54
CA VAL A 515 -14.81 -32.74 -9.03
C VAL A 515 -15.16 -32.75 -10.52
N ASP A 516 -15.74 -31.67 -10.99
CA ASP A 516 -16.24 -31.57 -12.38
C ASP A 516 -15.19 -30.96 -13.35
N VAL A 517 -14.17 -30.27 -12.83
CA VAL A 517 -13.02 -29.84 -13.63
C VAL A 517 -11.88 -30.87 -13.48
N THR A 518 -11.59 -31.61 -14.54
CA THR A 518 -10.63 -32.74 -14.52
C THR A 518 -9.40 -32.52 -15.39
N SER A 519 -9.28 -31.37 -16.04
CA SER A 519 -8.15 -31.01 -16.91
C SER A 519 -7.65 -29.62 -16.49
N PRO A 520 -6.35 -29.40 -16.42
CA PRO A 520 -5.24 -30.32 -16.78
C PRO A 520 -4.95 -31.40 -15.70
N GLU A 521 -4.37 -32.53 -16.08
CA GLU A 521 -3.80 -33.50 -15.13
C GLU A 521 -2.43 -32.99 -14.68
N ALA A 522 -2.36 -32.29 -13.53
CA ALA A 522 -1.15 -31.67 -13.00
C ALA A 522 -1.04 -31.86 -11.48
N ALA A 523 0.16 -31.97 -10.96
CA ALA A 523 0.44 -31.97 -9.52
C ALA A 523 0.50 -30.53 -8.98
N SER A 524 0.39 -30.37 -7.66
CA SER A 524 0.43 -29.04 -7.02
C SER A 524 1.65 -28.21 -7.41
N ALA A 525 2.83 -28.82 -7.54
CA ALA A 525 4.05 -28.13 -7.97
C ALA A 525 4.05 -27.67 -9.45
N GLU A 526 3.09 -28.14 -10.25
CA GLU A 526 2.89 -27.75 -11.65
C GLU A 526 1.76 -26.71 -11.79
N VAL A 527 0.89 -26.62 -10.77
CA VAL A 527 -0.26 -25.69 -10.71
C VAL A 527 0.11 -24.38 -10.00
N PHE A 528 0.93 -24.46 -8.95
CA PHE A 528 1.29 -23.30 -8.12
C PHE A 528 2.76 -22.93 -8.25
N THR A 529 3.08 -21.66 -8.07
CA THR A 529 4.44 -21.11 -8.18
C THR A 529 5.38 -21.68 -7.10
N ASP A 530 5.02 -21.59 -5.82
CA ASP A 530 5.81 -22.12 -4.69
C ASP A 530 4.91 -22.44 -3.48
N PRO A 531 4.09 -23.49 -3.56
CA PRO A 531 3.08 -23.76 -2.55
C PRO A 531 3.66 -24.17 -1.19
N GLU A 532 4.91 -24.67 -1.14
CA GLU A 532 5.59 -25.01 0.11
C GLU A 532 5.93 -23.75 0.94
N ASN A 533 6.16 -22.63 0.27
CA ASN A 533 6.44 -21.32 0.89
C ASN A 533 5.23 -20.37 0.88
N GLY A 534 4.04 -20.85 0.50
CA GLY A 534 2.80 -20.10 0.57
C GLY A 534 2.48 -19.21 -0.64
N ASP A 535 3.19 -19.39 -1.75
CA ASP A 535 2.88 -18.76 -3.03
C ASP A 535 2.03 -19.71 -3.89
N PHE A 536 0.73 -19.45 -3.91
CA PHE A 536 -0.24 -20.22 -4.66
C PHE A 536 -0.62 -19.57 -6.00
N THR A 537 0.17 -18.59 -6.47
CA THR A 537 -0.02 -17.99 -7.80
C THR A 537 -0.10 -19.08 -8.86
N LEU A 538 -1.17 -19.05 -9.66
CA LEU A 538 -1.43 -20.09 -10.65
C LEU A 538 -0.39 -20.03 -11.78
N LEU A 539 0.08 -21.20 -12.18
CA LEU A 539 0.94 -21.39 -13.35
C LEU A 539 0.15 -21.82 -14.61
N ILE A 540 -1.15 -22.03 -14.46
CA ILE A 540 -2.06 -22.57 -15.48
C ILE A 540 -3.27 -21.64 -15.59
N ASP A 541 -3.32 -20.84 -16.64
CA ASP A 541 -4.37 -19.83 -16.86
C ASP A 541 -5.80 -20.41 -16.95
N ASP A 542 -5.93 -21.63 -17.44
CA ASP A 542 -7.23 -22.33 -17.54
C ASP A 542 -7.88 -22.59 -16.16
N LEU A 543 -7.14 -22.44 -15.07
CA LEU A 543 -7.64 -22.57 -13.70
C LEU A 543 -8.04 -21.21 -13.09
N ASN A 544 -7.87 -20.08 -13.78
CA ASN A 544 -8.39 -18.81 -13.33
C ASN A 544 -9.92 -18.90 -13.16
N GLY A 545 -10.41 -18.43 -12.01
CA GLY A 545 -11.81 -18.60 -11.60
C GLY A 545 -12.04 -19.82 -10.69
N ILE A 546 -11.00 -20.61 -10.36
CA ILE A 546 -11.05 -21.74 -9.43
C ILE A 546 -10.00 -21.55 -8.34
N GLY A 547 -10.41 -21.61 -7.08
CA GLY A 547 -9.56 -21.28 -5.92
C GLY A 547 -9.70 -19.84 -5.48
N ASP A 548 -8.80 -19.42 -4.62
CA ASP A 548 -8.76 -18.07 -4.06
C ASP A 548 -8.37 -17.05 -5.16
N PRO A 549 -9.20 -16.03 -5.41
CA PRO A 549 -8.98 -15.05 -6.49
C PRO A 549 -7.67 -14.28 -6.40
N ARG A 550 -7.07 -14.16 -5.20
CA ARG A 550 -5.78 -13.47 -5.02
C ARG A 550 -4.61 -14.10 -5.77
N TRP A 551 -4.75 -15.34 -6.20
CA TRP A 551 -3.71 -16.11 -6.86
C TRP A 551 -3.90 -16.25 -8.38
N TYR A 552 -4.93 -15.61 -8.94
CA TYR A 552 -5.14 -15.62 -10.38
C TYR A 552 -4.05 -14.83 -11.08
N THR A 553 -3.70 -15.26 -12.28
CA THR A 553 -2.80 -14.53 -13.19
C THR A 553 -3.62 -13.64 -14.13
N GLU A 554 -3.07 -12.46 -14.51
CA GLU A 554 -3.68 -11.52 -15.46
C GLU A 554 -3.64 -12.04 -16.90
#